data_c4486a9e46dcce2bf20cc734b498f2e6
#
_entry.id   c4486a9e46dcce2bf20cc734b498f2e6
#
_cell.length_a   1.000
_cell.length_b   1.000
_cell.length_c   1.000
_cell.angle_alpha   90.00
_cell.angle_beta   90.00
_cell.angle_gamma   90.00
#
_symmetry.space_group_name_H-M   'P 1'
#
loop_
_entity.id
_entity.type
_entity.pdbx_description
1 polymer ?
#
loop_
_entity_poly.entity_id
_entity_poly.type
_entity_poly.pdbx_seq_one_letter_code
_entity_poly.pdbx_strand_id
1 'polypeptide(L)'
;MYLKKNKIPLHDMLFLIFQLISYTIYVLLAITLIVKMKHSKKYINGRNSFYIQFIINLFYDVGQALIIIIFQKFLDWGIFVDVLIKSSWLHKLYAPSCYISIAGSLIGNFIVLANRYCALQHPYFYRNKWNKKFSMILILIQVFLPTIIFCYTFNTNTTILYSNELKNYTFFIVNDNISILNNILLAIIAGACSTVSIFFNCVIIYKYNKIVNQTNNKGEKSKRISIVIYVTITNLSLFGLSIQQTLRMIFGIQRDYYMIFTLSHFLFWIVPLSNIFQPYLVLFLSKHIRKKFISIYFKPCILKNY
;
A
#
# COMPACT_ATOMS: atom_id res chain seq x y z
N MET A 1 18.29 7.11 33.02
CA MET A 1 18.06 5.77 32.43
C MET A 1 18.76 5.75 31.08
N TYR A 2 19.91 5.06 30.96
CA TYR A 2 20.66 5.01 29.71
C TYR A 2 19.86 4.20 28.68
N LEU A 3 19.31 4.87 27.68
CA LEU A 3 18.65 4.24 26.55
C LEU A 3 19.68 3.41 25.79
N LYS A 4 19.62 2.08 25.94
CA LYS A 4 20.48 1.17 25.21
C LYS A 4 20.12 1.28 23.73
N LYS A 5 20.98 1.93 22.93
CA LYS A 5 20.81 2.10 21.50
C LYS A 5 20.82 0.71 20.86
N ASN A 6 19.66 0.18 20.48
CA ASN A 6 19.59 -1.11 19.81
C ASN A 6 20.24 -0.97 18.43
N LYS A 7 21.11 -1.92 18.07
CA LYS A 7 21.62 -1.98 16.68
C LYS A 7 20.47 -2.31 15.75
N ILE A 8 20.33 -1.56 14.65
CA ILE A 8 19.35 -1.86 13.63
C ILE A 8 19.62 -3.28 13.09
N PRO A 9 18.65 -4.20 13.13
CA PRO A 9 18.83 -5.54 12.59
C PRO A 9 19.15 -5.49 11.09
N LEU A 10 20.09 -6.32 10.63
CA LEU A 10 20.54 -6.35 9.24
C LEU A 10 19.36 -6.58 8.25
N HIS A 11 18.43 -7.45 8.62
CA HIS A 11 17.25 -7.74 7.79
C HIS A 11 16.32 -6.53 7.64
N ASP A 12 16.12 -5.72 8.70
CA ASP A 12 15.34 -4.47 8.64
C ASP A 12 16.03 -3.46 7.72
N MET A 13 17.37 -3.36 7.81
CA MET A 13 18.15 -2.44 6.99
C MET A 13 18.09 -2.81 5.50
N LEU A 14 18.26 -4.09 5.18
CA LEU A 14 18.13 -4.59 3.80
C LEU A 14 16.73 -4.33 3.23
N PHE A 15 15.69 -4.57 4.03
CA PHE A 15 14.31 -4.33 3.61
C PHE A 15 14.03 -2.84 3.42
N LEU A 16 14.56 -1.97 4.28
CA LEU A 16 14.45 -0.51 4.13
C LEU A 16 15.11 -0.02 2.83
N ILE A 17 16.30 -0.53 2.49
CA ILE A 17 16.99 -0.22 1.23
C ILE A 17 16.11 -0.64 0.04
N PHE A 18 15.56 -1.85 0.09
CA PHE A 18 14.67 -2.34 -0.95
C PHE A 18 13.39 -1.49 -1.10
N GLN A 19 12.79 -1.08 0.02
CA GLN A 19 11.65 -0.15 0.02
C GLN A 19 12.04 1.19 -0.62
N LEU A 20 13.17 1.77 -0.25
CA LEU A 20 13.64 3.06 -0.75
C LEU A 20 13.82 3.03 -2.28
N ILE A 21 14.48 1.98 -2.80
CA ILE A 21 14.65 1.79 -4.25
C ILE A 21 13.29 1.69 -4.94
N SER A 22 12.38 0.89 -4.40
CA SER A 22 11.06 0.63 -5.00
C SER A 22 10.17 1.87 -4.99
N TYR A 23 10.15 2.63 -3.90
CA TYR A 23 9.40 3.89 -3.84
C TYR A 23 10.02 4.97 -4.73
N THR A 24 11.35 5.00 -4.90
CA THR A 24 12.00 5.88 -5.88
C THR A 24 11.52 5.56 -7.30
N ILE A 25 11.50 4.29 -7.69
CA ILE A 25 10.97 3.85 -8.99
C ILE A 25 9.50 4.24 -9.12
N TYR A 26 8.71 4.11 -8.05
CA TYR A 26 7.29 4.46 -8.04
C TYR A 26 7.08 5.96 -8.29
N VAL A 27 7.85 6.82 -7.62
CA VAL A 27 7.81 8.28 -7.82
C VAL A 27 8.23 8.65 -9.25
N LEU A 28 9.33 8.10 -9.77
CA LEU A 28 9.78 8.34 -11.14
C LEU A 28 8.72 7.90 -12.16
N LEU A 29 8.05 6.79 -11.91
CA LEU A 29 6.96 6.32 -12.75
C LEU A 29 5.74 7.26 -12.70
N ALA A 30 5.37 7.77 -11.52
CA ALA A 30 4.30 8.75 -11.38
C ALA A 30 4.61 10.04 -12.14
N ILE A 31 5.83 10.55 -12.05
CA ILE A 31 6.29 11.71 -12.84
C ILE A 31 6.16 11.42 -14.35
N THR A 32 6.59 10.23 -14.81
CA THR A 32 6.42 9.80 -16.20
C THR A 32 4.96 9.84 -16.67
N LEU A 33 4.05 9.37 -15.80
CA LEU A 33 2.61 9.37 -16.07
C LEU A 33 2.02 10.78 -16.12
N ILE A 34 2.45 11.68 -15.22
CA ILE A 34 2.05 13.10 -15.21
C ILE A 34 2.50 13.80 -16.51
N VAL A 35 3.75 13.62 -16.91
CA VAL A 35 4.29 14.16 -18.15
C VAL A 35 3.50 13.64 -19.36
N LYS A 36 3.19 12.34 -19.36
CA LYS A 36 2.38 11.73 -20.42
C LYS A 36 0.96 12.31 -20.48
N MET A 37 0.31 12.54 -19.35
CA MET A 37 -1.02 13.15 -19.29
C MET A 37 -1.03 14.58 -19.80
N LYS A 38 -0.01 15.39 -19.49
CA LYS A 38 0.12 16.78 -19.98
C LYS A 38 0.22 16.85 -21.51
N HIS A 39 0.95 15.92 -22.14
CA HIS A 39 1.12 15.88 -23.59
C HIS A 39 -0.10 15.31 -24.35
N SER A 40 -0.98 14.61 -23.66
CA SER A 40 -2.16 13.96 -24.26
C SER A 40 -3.42 14.81 -24.09
N LYS A 41 -3.45 16.03 -24.65
CA LYS A 41 -4.62 16.94 -24.60
C LYS A 41 -5.92 16.31 -25.15
N LYS A 42 -5.86 15.23 -25.91
CA LYS A 42 -6.96 14.65 -26.69
C LYS A 42 -7.69 13.45 -26.03
N TYR A 43 -7.20 12.90 -24.91
CA TYR A 43 -7.76 11.66 -24.34
C TYR A 43 -8.01 11.75 -22.82
N ILE A 44 -9.09 12.44 -22.44
CA ILE A 44 -9.63 12.47 -21.05
C ILE A 44 -10.54 11.24 -20.77
N ASN A 45 -10.33 10.12 -21.46
CA ASN A 45 -11.11 8.90 -21.27
C ASN A 45 -10.36 7.89 -20.42
N GLY A 46 -11.06 6.98 -19.77
CA GLY A 46 -10.67 5.91 -18.86
C GLY A 46 -9.17 5.60 -18.57
N ARG A 47 -8.26 5.72 -19.56
CA ARG A 47 -6.83 5.52 -19.35
C ARG A 47 -6.20 6.54 -18.38
N ASN A 48 -6.64 7.80 -18.43
CA ASN A 48 -6.12 8.85 -17.53
C ASN A 48 -6.64 8.65 -16.11
N SER A 49 -7.83 8.08 -15.97
CA SER A 49 -8.40 7.72 -14.68
C SER A 49 -7.52 6.73 -13.90
N PHE A 50 -7.05 5.69 -14.57
CA PHE A 50 -6.11 4.74 -13.96
C PHE A 50 -4.81 5.43 -13.50
N TYR A 51 -4.26 6.35 -14.32
CA TYR A 51 -3.03 7.06 -13.96
C TYR A 51 -3.21 7.98 -12.76
N ILE A 52 -4.33 8.71 -12.70
CA ILE A 52 -4.65 9.57 -11.55
C ILE A 52 -4.79 8.73 -10.29
N GLN A 53 -5.55 7.64 -10.34
CA GLN A 53 -5.73 6.73 -9.19
C GLN A 53 -4.40 6.13 -8.74
N PHE A 54 -3.54 5.72 -9.67
CA PHE A 54 -2.21 5.20 -9.38
C PHE A 54 -1.31 6.23 -8.68
N ILE A 55 -1.36 7.52 -9.10
CA ILE A 55 -0.61 8.60 -8.48
C ILE A 55 -1.11 8.89 -7.07
N ILE A 56 -2.43 8.92 -6.87
CA ILE A 56 -3.01 9.15 -5.53
C ILE A 56 -2.66 8.00 -4.60
N ASN A 57 -2.72 6.76 -5.09
CA ASN A 57 -2.33 5.61 -4.31
C ASN A 57 -0.86 5.67 -3.87
N LEU A 58 0.04 6.17 -4.72
CA LEU A 58 1.43 6.40 -4.35
C LEU A 58 1.57 7.28 -3.10
N PHE A 59 0.79 8.37 -2.97
CA PHE A 59 0.86 9.23 -1.79
C PHE A 59 0.43 8.48 -0.51
N TYR A 60 -0.60 7.64 -0.60
CA TYR A 60 -1.00 6.79 0.52
C TYR A 60 0.07 5.76 0.88
N ASP A 61 0.63 5.09 -0.12
CA ASP A 61 1.63 4.03 0.06
C ASP A 61 2.94 4.56 0.65
N VAL A 62 3.43 5.70 0.15
CA VAL A 62 4.62 6.36 0.68
C VAL A 62 4.33 6.94 2.07
N GLY A 63 3.19 7.63 2.23
CA GLY A 63 2.79 8.19 3.52
C GLY A 63 2.67 7.10 4.60
N GLN A 64 2.06 5.97 4.28
CA GLN A 64 1.95 4.81 5.16
C GLN A 64 3.32 4.22 5.54
N ALA A 65 4.23 4.07 4.57
CA ALA A 65 5.57 3.57 4.84
C ALA A 65 6.32 4.51 5.80
N LEU A 66 6.24 5.82 5.59
CA LEU A 66 6.84 6.83 6.48
C LEU A 66 6.24 6.77 7.89
N ILE A 67 4.91 6.65 8.01
CA ILE A 67 4.21 6.53 9.29
C ILE A 67 4.69 5.30 10.07
N ILE A 68 4.79 4.14 9.41
CA ILE A 68 5.29 2.92 10.03
C ILE A 68 6.75 3.07 10.48
N ILE A 69 7.60 3.69 9.67
CA ILE A 69 9.00 3.91 10.02
C ILE A 69 9.10 4.84 11.24
N ILE A 70 8.40 5.96 11.23
CA ILE A 70 8.48 6.98 12.29
C ILE A 70 7.89 6.45 13.60
N PHE A 71 6.70 5.88 13.58
CA PHE A 71 5.97 5.52 14.79
C PHE A 71 6.27 4.10 15.31
N GLN A 72 6.81 3.22 14.47
CA GLN A 72 7.14 1.86 14.90
C GLN A 72 8.64 1.63 14.88
N LYS A 73 9.28 1.76 13.72
CA LYS A 73 10.68 1.34 13.59
C LYS A 73 11.67 2.26 14.31
N PHE A 74 11.43 3.56 14.36
CA PHE A 74 12.30 4.45 15.14
C PHE A 74 12.27 4.10 16.63
N LEU A 75 11.13 3.70 17.17
CA LEU A 75 11.02 3.21 18.54
C LEU A 75 11.72 1.86 18.73
N ASP A 76 11.51 0.91 17.82
CA ASP A 76 12.18 -0.39 17.85
C ASP A 76 13.69 -0.28 17.83
N TRP A 77 14.21 0.63 17.00
CA TRP A 77 15.66 0.86 16.87
C TRP A 77 16.24 1.78 17.95
N GLY A 78 15.41 2.34 18.82
CA GLY A 78 15.83 3.29 19.84
C GLY A 78 16.26 4.65 19.27
N ILE A 79 15.76 5.03 18.09
CA ILE A 79 16.05 6.29 17.39
C ILE A 79 15.00 7.32 17.77
N PHE A 80 15.41 8.54 18.16
CA PHE A 80 14.51 9.65 18.51
C PHE A 80 13.50 9.36 19.62
N VAL A 81 13.73 8.35 20.47
CA VAL A 81 12.80 7.93 21.52
C VAL A 81 12.46 9.11 22.46
N ASP A 82 13.48 9.89 22.89
CA ASP A 82 13.28 11.05 23.77
C ASP A 82 12.40 12.13 23.12
N VAL A 83 12.53 12.34 21.81
CA VAL A 83 11.73 13.30 21.04
C VAL A 83 10.30 12.79 20.96
N LEU A 84 10.11 11.51 20.66
CA LEU A 84 8.79 10.89 20.55
C LEU A 84 8.06 10.89 21.90
N ILE A 85 8.75 10.59 23.02
CA ILE A 85 8.17 10.59 24.37
C ILE A 85 7.73 12.02 24.78
N LYS A 86 8.55 13.05 24.49
CA LYS A 86 8.27 14.43 24.91
C LYS A 86 7.20 15.10 24.05
N SER A 87 6.94 14.62 22.84
CA SER A 87 6.07 15.28 21.87
C SER A 87 4.62 14.85 22.01
N SER A 88 3.84 15.52 22.84
CA SER A 88 2.42 15.19 23.08
C SER A 88 1.55 15.21 21.80
N TRP A 89 1.87 16.04 20.81
CA TRP A 89 1.15 16.11 19.55
C TRP A 89 1.38 14.86 18.68
N LEU A 90 2.57 14.26 18.73
CA LEU A 90 2.88 13.01 18.02
C LEU A 90 2.07 11.83 18.58
N HIS A 91 1.86 11.82 19.90
CA HIS A 91 0.99 10.83 20.55
C HIS A 91 -0.43 10.87 20.00
N LYS A 92 -1.00 12.07 19.81
CA LYS A 92 -2.35 12.25 19.24
C LYS A 92 -2.43 11.88 17.76
N LEU A 93 -1.34 12.03 17.01
CA LEU A 93 -1.30 11.72 15.58
C LEU A 93 -1.05 10.24 15.28
N TYR A 94 -0.50 9.48 16.22
CA TYR A 94 -0.16 8.07 15.99
C TYR A 94 -1.35 7.24 15.49
N ALA A 95 -2.40 7.15 16.29
CA ALA A 95 -3.55 6.30 15.98
C ALA A 95 -4.24 6.71 14.66
N PRO A 96 -4.66 7.98 14.46
CA PRO A 96 -5.33 8.37 13.22
C PRO A 96 -4.43 8.17 12.00
N SER A 97 -3.15 8.56 12.06
CA SER A 97 -2.26 8.39 10.90
C SER A 97 -2.06 6.93 10.53
N CYS A 98 -1.87 6.03 11.49
CA CYS A 98 -1.69 4.60 11.20
C CYS A 98 -2.97 3.99 10.60
N TYR A 99 -4.12 4.15 11.23
CA TYR A 99 -5.34 3.47 10.78
C TYR A 99 -5.91 4.07 9.49
N ILE A 100 -5.92 5.40 9.36
CA ILE A 100 -6.40 6.08 8.14
C ILE A 100 -5.50 5.76 6.95
N SER A 101 -4.18 5.77 7.12
CA SER A 101 -3.25 5.50 6.01
C SER A 101 -3.34 4.04 5.53
N ILE A 102 -3.42 3.08 6.46
CA ILE A 102 -3.56 1.66 6.10
C ILE A 102 -4.88 1.42 5.37
N ALA A 103 -5.99 1.91 5.91
CA ALA A 103 -7.30 1.75 5.28
C ALA A 103 -7.38 2.47 3.92
N GLY A 104 -6.82 3.68 3.81
CA GLY A 104 -6.75 4.43 2.55
C GLY A 104 -5.93 3.73 1.47
N SER A 105 -4.78 3.14 1.84
CA SER A 105 -3.96 2.33 0.93
C SER A 105 -4.71 1.06 0.47
N LEU A 106 -5.38 0.34 1.40
CA LEU A 106 -6.17 -0.85 1.07
C LEU A 106 -7.30 -0.53 0.08
N ILE A 107 -8.07 0.52 0.35
CA ILE A 107 -9.16 0.96 -0.54
C ILE A 107 -8.60 1.42 -1.88
N GLY A 108 -7.48 2.14 -1.89
CA GLY A 108 -6.82 2.56 -3.12
C GLY A 108 -6.36 1.39 -3.98
N ASN A 109 -5.72 0.38 -3.38
CA ASN A 109 -5.32 -0.85 -4.06
C ASN A 109 -6.51 -1.60 -4.63
N PHE A 110 -7.59 -1.69 -3.87
CA PHE A 110 -8.85 -2.26 -4.33
C PHE A 110 -9.44 -1.51 -5.53
N ILE A 111 -9.46 -0.17 -5.50
CA ILE A 111 -9.94 0.66 -6.63
C ILE A 111 -9.08 0.47 -7.88
N VAL A 112 -7.76 0.39 -7.74
CA VAL A 112 -6.83 0.10 -8.86
C VAL A 112 -7.14 -1.27 -9.47
N LEU A 113 -7.40 -2.28 -8.65
CA LEU A 113 -7.76 -3.61 -9.11
C LEU A 113 -9.14 -3.64 -9.78
N ALA A 114 -10.15 -2.98 -9.20
CA ALA A 114 -11.48 -2.85 -9.77
C ALA A 114 -11.45 -2.13 -11.14
N ASN A 115 -10.61 -1.11 -11.28
CA ASN A 115 -10.38 -0.43 -12.55
C ASN A 115 -9.87 -1.41 -13.62
N ARG A 116 -8.91 -2.28 -13.29
CA ARG A 116 -8.38 -3.30 -14.22
C ARG A 116 -9.42 -4.35 -14.55
N TYR A 117 -10.16 -4.83 -13.55
CA TYR A 117 -11.24 -5.77 -13.74
C TYR A 117 -12.29 -5.23 -14.73
N CYS A 118 -12.77 -4.01 -14.50
CA CYS A 118 -13.76 -3.37 -15.37
C CYS A 118 -13.24 -3.14 -16.79
N ALA A 119 -11.97 -2.73 -16.93
CA ALA A 119 -11.35 -2.53 -18.24
C ALA A 119 -11.26 -3.83 -19.07
N LEU A 120 -11.10 -4.98 -18.40
CA LEU A 120 -10.94 -6.27 -19.05
C LEU A 120 -12.28 -7.00 -19.27
N GLN A 121 -13.17 -7.00 -18.27
CA GLN A 121 -14.42 -7.74 -18.31
C GLN A 121 -15.56 -6.96 -18.99
N HIS A 122 -15.60 -5.64 -18.75
CA HIS A 122 -16.70 -4.77 -19.20
C HIS A 122 -16.15 -3.58 -19.99
N PRO A 123 -15.50 -3.80 -21.16
CA PRO A 123 -14.83 -2.73 -21.92
C PRO A 123 -15.81 -1.62 -22.36
N TYR A 124 -17.05 -1.97 -22.66
CA TYR A 124 -18.10 -1.00 -23.00
C TYR A 124 -18.46 -0.09 -21.80
N PHE A 125 -18.71 -0.68 -20.62
CA PHE A 125 -18.94 0.05 -19.38
C PHE A 125 -17.73 0.93 -19.04
N TYR A 126 -16.53 0.36 -19.11
CA TYR A 126 -15.30 1.07 -18.84
C TYR A 126 -15.11 2.28 -19.76
N ARG A 127 -15.38 2.15 -21.05
CA ARG A 127 -15.26 3.24 -22.02
C ARG A 127 -16.28 4.35 -21.78
N ASN A 128 -17.50 4.04 -21.39
CA ASN A 128 -18.61 4.99 -21.31
C ASN A 128 -18.82 5.57 -19.90
N LYS A 129 -18.64 4.76 -18.85
CA LYS A 129 -18.97 5.13 -17.46
C LYS A 129 -17.76 5.46 -16.63
N TRP A 130 -16.59 4.88 -16.94
CA TRP A 130 -15.36 5.18 -16.21
C TRP A 130 -14.74 6.50 -16.68
N ASN A 131 -15.42 7.59 -16.38
CA ASN A 131 -15.06 8.95 -16.76
C ASN A 131 -14.37 9.69 -15.60
N LYS A 132 -14.02 10.96 -15.84
CA LYS A 132 -13.37 11.82 -14.82
C LYS A 132 -14.22 11.97 -13.56
N LYS A 133 -15.56 12.13 -13.70
CA LYS A 133 -16.46 12.30 -12.53
C LYS A 133 -16.47 11.05 -11.67
N PHE A 134 -16.61 9.87 -12.26
CA PHE A 134 -16.59 8.60 -11.54
C PHE A 134 -15.25 8.37 -10.83
N SER A 135 -14.15 8.69 -11.49
CA SER A 135 -12.80 8.60 -10.88
C SER A 135 -12.65 9.54 -9.69
N MET A 136 -13.17 10.76 -9.77
CA MET A 136 -13.16 11.70 -8.64
C MET A 136 -13.97 11.16 -7.46
N ILE A 137 -15.13 10.56 -7.70
CA ILE A 137 -15.93 9.91 -6.65
C ILE A 137 -15.12 8.81 -5.95
N LEU A 138 -14.45 7.94 -6.71
CA LEU A 138 -13.61 6.88 -6.14
C LEU A 138 -12.45 7.43 -5.30
N ILE A 139 -11.84 8.55 -5.73
CA ILE A 139 -10.81 9.23 -4.97
C ILE A 139 -11.37 9.80 -3.67
N LEU A 140 -12.52 10.46 -3.74
CA LEU A 140 -13.20 10.98 -2.56
C LEU A 140 -13.53 9.85 -1.56
N ILE A 141 -14.00 8.70 -2.05
CA ILE A 141 -14.22 7.51 -1.23
C ILE A 141 -12.91 7.07 -0.57
N GLN A 142 -11.80 7.00 -1.31
CA GLN A 142 -10.51 6.60 -0.77
C GLN A 142 -10.02 7.54 0.34
N VAL A 143 -10.27 8.84 0.22
CA VAL A 143 -9.81 9.87 1.19
C VAL A 143 -10.75 9.96 2.39
N PHE A 144 -12.04 10.11 2.12
CA PHE A 144 -13.01 10.43 3.18
C PHE A 144 -13.49 9.20 3.95
N LEU A 145 -13.65 8.06 3.30
CA LEU A 145 -14.18 6.88 3.98
C LEU A 145 -13.28 6.40 5.14
N PRO A 146 -11.96 6.23 4.98
CA PRO A 146 -11.08 5.91 6.10
C PRO A 146 -11.11 7.00 7.19
N THR A 147 -11.11 8.27 6.79
CA THR A 147 -11.13 9.39 7.72
C THR A 147 -12.42 9.42 8.57
N ILE A 148 -13.58 9.16 7.95
CA ILE A 148 -14.86 9.09 8.66
C ILE A 148 -14.88 7.88 9.61
N ILE A 149 -14.44 6.71 9.14
CA ILE A 149 -14.44 5.49 9.95
C ILE A 149 -13.55 5.64 11.18
N PHE A 150 -12.38 6.28 11.06
CA PHE A 150 -11.39 6.40 12.13
C PHE A 150 -11.32 7.80 12.76
N CYS A 151 -12.29 8.72 12.51
CA CYS A 151 -12.26 10.08 13.04
C CYS A 151 -12.18 10.16 14.57
N TYR A 152 -12.80 9.21 15.28
CA TYR A 152 -12.77 9.14 16.74
C TYR A 152 -11.35 8.91 17.29
N THR A 153 -10.42 8.40 16.49
CA THR A 153 -9.04 8.17 16.92
C THR A 153 -8.26 9.46 17.17
N PHE A 154 -8.70 10.61 16.64
CA PHE A 154 -8.08 11.91 16.93
C PHE A 154 -8.20 12.33 18.41
N ASN A 155 -9.19 11.80 19.13
CA ASN A 155 -9.41 12.06 20.55
C ASN A 155 -8.86 10.95 21.45
N THR A 156 -8.07 10.03 20.91
CA THR A 156 -7.52 8.92 21.70
C THR A 156 -6.19 9.31 22.35
N ASN A 157 -6.04 8.95 23.61
CA ASN A 157 -4.77 9.07 24.30
C ASN A 157 -3.89 7.87 23.96
N THR A 158 -2.68 8.16 23.56
CA THR A 158 -1.66 7.14 23.32
C THR A 158 -0.45 7.39 24.21
N THR A 159 0.22 6.33 24.60
CA THR A 159 1.45 6.35 25.39
C THR A 159 2.51 5.49 24.73
N ILE A 160 3.77 5.70 25.11
CA ILE A 160 4.87 4.84 24.69
C ILE A 160 5.19 3.93 25.87
N LEU A 161 5.10 2.63 25.64
CA LEU A 161 5.42 1.61 26.63
C LEU A 161 6.72 0.91 26.23
N TYR A 162 7.52 0.55 27.23
CA TYR A 162 8.68 -0.31 27.07
C TYR A 162 8.30 -1.75 27.38
N SER A 163 8.50 -2.65 26.43
CA SER A 163 8.34 -4.08 26.64
C SER A 163 9.66 -4.69 27.10
N ASN A 164 9.67 -5.25 28.31
CA ASN A 164 10.85 -5.94 28.85
C ASN A 164 11.18 -7.22 28.06
N GLU A 165 10.17 -7.88 27.52
CA GLU A 165 10.30 -9.13 26.77
C GLU A 165 10.89 -8.89 25.38
N LEU A 166 10.37 -7.90 24.68
CA LEU A 166 10.83 -7.53 23.33
C LEU A 166 12.02 -6.56 23.36
N LYS A 167 12.35 -6.01 24.54
CA LYS A 167 13.42 -5.01 24.75
C LYS A 167 13.32 -3.78 23.83
N ASN A 168 12.11 -3.35 23.52
CA ASN A 168 11.83 -2.23 22.65
C ASN A 168 10.70 -1.34 23.18
N TYR A 169 10.58 -0.16 22.57
CA TYR A 169 9.49 0.78 22.82
C TYR A 169 8.42 0.63 21.75
N THR A 170 7.16 0.80 22.13
CA THR A 170 6.04 0.80 21.18
C THR A 170 4.96 1.79 21.60
N PHE A 171 4.25 2.35 20.63
CA PHE A 171 3.05 3.13 20.90
C PHE A 171 1.90 2.22 21.32
N PHE A 172 1.19 2.66 22.35
CA PHE A 172 0.05 1.95 22.91
C PHE A 172 -1.15 2.90 23.06
N ILE A 173 -2.33 2.46 22.64
CA ILE A 173 -3.59 3.17 22.85
C ILE A 173 -4.08 2.82 24.26
N VAL A 174 -4.18 3.83 25.12
CA VAL A 174 -4.51 3.64 26.56
C VAL A 174 -5.88 2.99 26.77
N ASN A 175 -6.84 3.28 25.88
CA ASN A 175 -8.17 2.69 25.97
C ASN A 175 -8.25 1.38 25.17
N ASP A 176 -8.29 0.25 25.86
CA ASP A 176 -8.34 -1.09 25.25
C ASP A 176 -9.53 -1.26 24.32
N ASN A 177 -10.71 -0.75 24.67
CA ASN A 177 -11.91 -0.88 23.83
C ASN A 177 -11.72 -0.16 22.48
N ILE A 178 -11.07 1.00 22.48
CA ILE A 178 -10.76 1.72 21.25
C ILE A 178 -9.72 0.96 20.43
N SER A 179 -8.71 0.39 21.08
CA SER A 179 -7.70 -0.43 20.41
C SER A 179 -8.33 -1.65 19.73
N ILE A 180 -9.22 -2.36 20.44
CA ILE A 180 -9.95 -3.52 19.92
C ILE A 180 -10.85 -3.08 18.76
N LEU A 181 -11.62 -2.00 18.91
CA LEU A 181 -12.50 -1.47 17.85
C LEU A 181 -11.73 -1.14 16.58
N ASN A 182 -10.57 -0.49 16.71
CA ASN A 182 -9.70 -0.18 15.57
C ASN A 182 -9.25 -1.44 14.82
N ASN A 183 -8.84 -2.46 15.56
CA ASN A 183 -8.40 -3.73 14.97
C ASN A 183 -9.58 -4.47 14.29
N ILE A 184 -10.79 -4.45 14.89
CA ILE A 184 -12.00 -5.02 14.29
C ILE A 184 -12.33 -4.33 12.97
N LEU A 185 -12.41 -2.99 12.96
CA LEU A 185 -12.75 -2.22 11.76
C LEU A 185 -11.72 -2.45 10.66
N LEU A 186 -10.44 -2.45 11.00
CA LEU A 186 -9.39 -2.68 10.03
C LEU A 186 -9.39 -4.13 9.51
N ALA A 187 -9.68 -5.12 10.36
CA ALA A 187 -9.84 -6.51 9.96
C ALA A 187 -11.01 -6.69 8.98
N ILE A 188 -12.14 -6.02 9.23
CA ILE A 188 -13.30 -6.04 8.33
C ILE A 188 -12.94 -5.43 6.96
N ILE A 189 -12.30 -4.26 6.95
CA ILE A 189 -11.89 -3.60 5.69
C ILE A 189 -10.88 -4.48 4.94
N ALA A 190 -9.85 -4.99 5.61
CA ALA A 190 -8.83 -5.83 5.00
C ALA A 190 -9.43 -7.15 4.48
N GLY A 191 -10.30 -7.79 5.25
CA GLY A 191 -10.98 -9.02 4.87
C GLY A 191 -11.90 -8.84 3.66
N ALA A 192 -12.71 -7.79 3.64
CA ALA A 192 -13.59 -7.46 2.51
C ALA A 192 -12.78 -7.15 1.25
N CYS A 193 -11.76 -6.29 1.34
CA CYS A 193 -10.87 -5.97 0.22
C CYS A 193 -10.13 -7.22 -0.29
N SER A 194 -9.64 -8.09 0.60
CA SER A 194 -8.95 -9.31 0.24
C SER A 194 -9.86 -10.28 -0.52
N THR A 195 -11.05 -10.56 0.02
CA THR A 195 -12.00 -11.51 -0.57
C THR A 195 -12.42 -11.08 -1.98
N VAL A 196 -12.81 -9.80 -2.15
CA VAL A 196 -13.22 -9.29 -3.45
C VAL A 196 -12.02 -9.20 -4.42
N SER A 197 -10.81 -8.89 -3.91
CA SER A 197 -9.59 -8.89 -4.72
C SER A 197 -9.26 -10.27 -5.25
N ILE A 198 -9.39 -11.32 -4.46
CA ILE A 198 -9.19 -12.72 -4.90
C ILE A 198 -10.17 -13.03 -6.04
N PHE A 199 -11.45 -12.72 -5.86
CA PHE A 199 -12.46 -12.94 -6.90
C PHE A 199 -12.11 -12.21 -8.20
N PHE A 200 -11.82 -10.91 -8.16
CA PHE A 200 -11.45 -10.14 -9.36
C PHE A 200 -10.20 -10.70 -10.04
N ASN A 201 -9.22 -11.10 -9.27
CA ASN A 201 -7.97 -11.65 -9.78
C ASN A 201 -8.17 -13.02 -10.44
N CYS A 202 -9.00 -13.90 -9.87
CA CYS A 202 -9.36 -15.18 -10.51
C CYS A 202 -10.02 -14.96 -11.88
N VAL A 203 -10.96 -14.00 -11.96
CA VAL A 203 -11.63 -13.67 -13.21
C VAL A 203 -10.66 -13.05 -14.24
N ILE A 204 -9.75 -12.18 -13.81
CA ILE A 204 -8.71 -11.58 -14.67
C ILE A 204 -7.80 -12.69 -15.25
N ILE A 205 -7.32 -13.61 -14.42
CA ILE A 205 -6.46 -14.73 -14.85
C ILE A 205 -7.20 -15.62 -15.83
N TYR A 206 -8.45 -16.01 -15.52
CA TYR A 206 -9.27 -16.84 -16.39
C TYR A 206 -9.42 -16.22 -17.78
N LYS A 207 -9.81 -14.94 -17.85
CA LYS A 207 -9.98 -14.25 -19.13
C LYS A 207 -8.68 -14.10 -19.91
N TYR A 208 -7.59 -13.79 -19.21
CA TYR A 208 -6.27 -13.70 -19.84
C TYR A 208 -5.82 -15.06 -20.41
N ASN A 209 -6.09 -16.16 -19.70
CA ASN A 209 -5.82 -17.51 -20.20
C ASN A 209 -6.58 -17.80 -21.50
N LYS A 210 -7.86 -17.42 -21.55
CA LYS A 210 -8.68 -17.59 -22.76
C LYS A 210 -8.11 -16.81 -23.95
N ILE A 211 -7.71 -15.54 -23.76
CA ILE A 211 -7.13 -14.70 -24.82
C ILE A 211 -5.78 -15.29 -25.32
N VAL A 212 -4.89 -15.70 -24.41
CA VAL A 212 -3.57 -16.23 -24.75
C VAL A 212 -3.68 -17.55 -25.53
N ASN A 213 -4.62 -18.41 -25.14
CA ASN A 213 -4.84 -19.68 -25.85
C ASN A 213 -5.36 -19.48 -27.27
N GLN A 214 -6.09 -18.39 -27.52
CA GLN A 214 -6.59 -18.05 -28.87
C GLN A 214 -5.53 -17.44 -29.77
N THR A 215 -4.55 -16.70 -29.23
CA THR A 215 -3.57 -15.94 -30.06
C THR A 215 -2.25 -16.65 -30.27
N ASN A 216 -1.94 -17.70 -29.49
CA ASN A 216 -0.68 -18.49 -29.50
C ASN A 216 0.63 -17.67 -29.62
N ASN A 217 0.61 -16.41 -29.20
CA ASN A 217 1.70 -15.45 -29.33
C ASN A 217 2.65 -15.52 -28.12
N LYS A 218 3.97 -15.76 -28.37
CA LYS A 218 5.01 -15.83 -27.32
C LYS A 218 5.05 -14.57 -26.43
N GLY A 219 4.84 -13.39 -27.00
CA GLY A 219 4.81 -12.12 -26.25
C GLY A 219 3.65 -12.00 -25.26
N GLU A 220 2.52 -12.65 -25.54
CA GLU A 220 1.36 -12.69 -24.65
C GLU A 220 1.52 -13.71 -23.51
N LYS A 221 2.22 -14.82 -23.76
CA LYS A 221 2.58 -15.77 -22.71
C LYS A 221 3.44 -15.11 -21.62
N SER A 222 4.44 -14.30 -22.01
CA SER A 222 5.27 -13.56 -21.04
C SER A 222 4.47 -12.57 -20.21
N LYS A 223 3.55 -11.82 -20.82
CA LYS A 223 2.64 -10.91 -20.10
C LYS A 223 1.74 -11.66 -19.11
N ARG A 224 1.22 -12.82 -19.50
CA ARG A 224 0.41 -13.69 -18.64
C ARG A 224 1.17 -14.08 -17.37
N ILE A 225 2.40 -14.56 -17.51
CA ILE A 225 3.24 -14.96 -16.37
C ILE A 225 3.41 -13.75 -15.42
N SER A 226 3.72 -12.57 -15.96
CA SER A 226 3.89 -11.36 -15.15
C SER A 226 2.62 -10.96 -14.40
N ILE A 227 1.44 -11.10 -15.02
CA ILE A 227 0.15 -10.84 -14.37
C ILE A 227 -0.11 -11.86 -13.26
N VAL A 228 0.11 -13.14 -13.50
CA VAL A 228 -0.10 -14.19 -12.51
C VAL A 228 0.81 -13.97 -11.30
N ILE A 229 2.10 -13.70 -11.51
CA ILE A 229 3.05 -13.43 -10.42
C ILE A 229 2.58 -12.23 -9.59
N TYR A 230 2.22 -11.14 -10.25
CA TYR A 230 1.74 -9.95 -9.55
C TYR A 230 0.48 -10.22 -8.72
N VAL A 231 -0.52 -10.84 -9.35
CA VAL A 231 -1.79 -11.19 -8.69
C VAL A 231 -1.53 -12.07 -7.47
N THR A 232 -0.63 -13.04 -7.58
CA THR A 232 -0.27 -13.92 -6.48
C THR A 232 0.39 -13.14 -5.33
N ILE A 233 1.35 -12.27 -5.64
CA ILE A 233 2.05 -11.47 -4.61
C ILE A 233 1.09 -10.50 -3.92
N THR A 234 0.26 -9.77 -4.68
CA THR A 234 -0.70 -8.83 -4.08
C THR A 234 -1.76 -9.52 -3.25
N ASN A 235 -2.29 -10.65 -3.71
CA ASN A 235 -3.26 -11.42 -2.92
C ASN A 235 -2.63 -11.99 -1.65
N LEU A 236 -1.40 -12.50 -1.73
CA LEU A 236 -0.69 -13.03 -0.57
C LEU A 236 -0.45 -11.93 0.48
N SER A 237 -0.07 -10.73 0.05
CA SER A 237 0.15 -9.60 0.94
C SER A 237 -1.15 -9.12 1.61
N LEU A 238 -2.24 -8.99 0.84
CA LEU A 238 -3.56 -8.60 1.37
C LEU A 238 -4.11 -9.66 2.33
N PHE A 239 -3.94 -10.93 2.00
CA PHE A 239 -4.35 -12.05 2.87
C PHE A 239 -3.52 -12.08 4.15
N GLY A 240 -2.19 -11.89 4.05
CA GLY A 240 -1.30 -11.77 5.21
C GLY A 240 -1.70 -10.62 6.13
N LEU A 241 -2.05 -9.46 5.56
CA LEU A 241 -2.54 -8.31 6.34
C LEU A 241 -3.89 -8.61 7.01
N SER A 242 -4.81 -9.26 6.31
CA SER A 242 -6.10 -9.67 6.86
C SER A 242 -5.93 -10.62 8.05
N ILE A 243 -5.10 -11.65 7.91
CA ILE A 243 -4.77 -12.57 9.01
C ILE A 243 -4.15 -11.81 10.20
N GLN A 244 -3.16 -10.97 9.95
CA GLN A 244 -2.46 -10.22 10.98
C GLN A 244 -3.42 -9.31 11.76
N GLN A 245 -4.35 -8.62 11.10
CA GLN A 245 -5.34 -7.78 11.78
C GLN A 245 -6.37 -8.61 12.56
N THR A 246 -6.78 -9.76 12.02
CA THR A 246 -7.68 -10.69 12.73
C THR A 246 -7.01 -11.24 13.99
N LEU A 247 -5.75 -11.63 13.91
CA LEU A 247 -5.00 -12.10 15.09
C LEU A 247 -4.85 -10.98 16.13
N ARG A 248 -4.55 -9.74 15.71
CA ARG A 248 -4.50 -8.60 16.63
C ARG A 248 -5.84 -8.33 17.31
N MET A 249 -6.94 -8.52 16.60
CA MET A 249 -8.29 -8.43 17.18
C MET A 249 -8.49 -9.52 18.27
N ILE A 250 -8.16 -10.78 17.97
CA ILE A 250 -8.33 -11.90 18.89
C ILE A 250 -7.47 -11.69 20.15
N PHE A 251 -6.18 -11.41 20.01
CA PHE A 251 -5.29 -11.15 21.14
C PHE A 251 -5.65 -9.86 21.88
N GLY A 252 -6.24 -8.86 21.19
CA GLY A 252 -6.79 -7.67 21.82
C GLY A 252 -7.94 -8.01 22.79
N ILE A 253 -8.86 -8.88 22.37
CA ILE A 253 -9.96 -9.36 23.23
C ILE A 253 -9.42 -10.17 24.42
N GLN A 254 -8.38 -10.98 24.20
CA GLN A 254 -7.72 -11.78 25.25
C GLN A 254 -6.80 -10.94 26.16
N ARG A 255 -6.55 -9.66 25.82
CA ARG A 255 -5.61 -8.74 26.48
C ARG A 255 -4.18 -9.26 26.54
N ASP A 256 -3.78 -10.05 25.54
CA ASP A 256 -2.41 -10.51 25.38
C ASP A 256 -1.57 -9.43 24.66
N TYR A 257 -1.04 -8.51 25.43
CA TYR A 257 -0.25 -7.37 24.91
C TYR A 257 1.05 -7.82 24.24
N TYR A 258 1.65 -8.92 24.71
CA TYR A 258 2.87 -9.45 24.09
C TYR A 258 2.64 -9.84 22.64
N MET A 259 1.58 -10.60 22.37
CA MET A 259 1.23 -11.00 21.01
C MET A 259 0.80 -9.81 20.15
N ILE A 260 0.08 -8.83 20.71
CA ILE A 260 -0.28 -7.59 19.98
C ILE A 260 0.97 -6.83 19.55
N PHE A 261 1.97 -6.69 20.42
CA PHE A 261 3.22 -6.02 20.11
C PHE A 261 4.03 -6.79 19.07
N THR A 262 4.15 -8.11 19.22
CA THR A 262 4.81 -8.98 18.24
C THR A 262 4.18 -8.86 16.88
N LEU A 263 2.85 -8.91 16.77
CA LEU A 263 2.14 -8.73 15.50
C LEU A 263 2.31 -7.34 14.91
N SER A 264 2.50 -6.31 15.75
CA SER A 264 2.75 -4.95 15.27
C SER A 264 4.06 -4.83 14.51
N HIS A 265 5.10 -5.58 14.90
CA HIS A 265 6.37 -5.61 14.17
C HIS A 265 6.23 -6.14 12.74
N PHE A 266 5.32 -7.08 12.50
CA PHE A 266 5.10 -7.63 11.17
C PHE A 266 4.44 -6.65 10.20
N LEU A 267 3.80 -5.57 10.68
CA LEU A 267 3.24 -4.52 9.82
C LEU A 267 4.31 -3.88 8.91
N PHE A 268 5.52 -3.70 9.44
CA PHE A 268 6.63 -3.14 8.67
C PHE A 268 6.98 -3.96 7.41
N TRP A 269 6.74 -5.27 7.45
CA TRP A 269 7.01 -6.17 6.34
C TRP A 269 5.79 -6.36 5.44
N ILE A 270 4.64 -6.68 6.04
CA ILE A 270 3.44 -7.09 5.30
C ILE A 270 2.86 -5.92 4.50
N VAL A 271 2.77 -4.75 5.12
CA VAL A 271 2.10 -3.60 4.51
C VAL A 271 2.84 -3.06 3.28
N PRO A 272 4.14 -2.76 3.33
CA PRO A 272 4.85 -2.29 2.14
C PRO A 272 4.94 -3.34 1.02
N LEU A 273 4.93 -4.64 1.36
CA LEU A 273 5.00 -5.70 0.36
C LEU A 273 3.87 -5.61 -0.67
N SER A 274 2.66 -5.21 -0.27
CA SER A 274 1.54 -5.03 -1.20
C SER A 274 1.77 -3.90 -2.20
N ASN A 275 2.54 -2.88 -1.80
CA ASN A 275 2.69 -1.62 -2.52
C ASN A 275 3.96 -1.57 -3.37
N ILE A 276 5.05 -2.17 -2.87
CA ILE A 276 6.37 -2.20 -3.52
C ILE A 276 6.32 -2.77 -4.94
N PHE A 277 5.48 -3.78 -5.18
CA PHE A 277 5.40 -4.44 -6.48
C PHE A 277 4.56 -3.71 -7.52
N GLN A 278 3.75 -2.73 -7.13
CA GLN A 278 2.87 -2.00 -8.07
C GLN A 278 3.61 -1.29 -9.20
N PRO A 279 4.71 -0.53 -8.97
CA PRO A 279 5.42 0.15 -10.05
C PRO A 279 6.05 -0.82 -11.04
N TYR A 280 6.61 -1.91 -10.55
CA TYR A 280 7.20 -2.94 -11.42
C TYR A 280 6.15 -3.55 -12.35
N LEU A 281 4.96 -3.83 -11.82
CA LEU A 281 3.88 -4.35 -12.63
C LEU A 281 3.49 -3.40 -13.77
N VAL A 282 3.32 -2.12 -13.48
CA VAL A 282 2.95 -1.12 -14.50
C VAL A 282 4.01 -1.07 -15.59
N LEU A 283 5.30 -1.15 -15.22
CA LEU A 283 6.41 -1.18 -16.16
C LEU A 283 6.43 -2.49 -16.98
N PHE A 284 6.16 -3.64 -16.35
CA PHE A 284 6.16 -4.92 -17.06
C PHE A 284 4.97 -5.07 -18.01
N LEU A 285 3.77 -4.68 -17.59
CA LEU A 285 2.56 -4.86 -18.38
C LEU A 285 2.43 -3.86 -19.52
N SER A 286 2.91 -2.62 -19.35
CA SER A 286 2.73 -1.56 -20.34
C SER A 286 4.00 -1.27 -21.11
N LYS A 287 4.17 -1.92 -22.28
CA LYS A 287 5.29 -1.66 -23.22
C LYS A 287 5.44 -0.17 -23.56
N HIS A 288 4.32 0.55 -23.67
CA HIS A 288 4.34 1.99 -24.00
C HIS A 288 4.85 2.84 -22.82
N ILE A 289 4.42 2.55 -21.58
CA ILE A 289 4.90 3.26 -20.39
C ILE A 289 6.38 2.94 -20.17
N ARG A 290 6.78 1.68 -20.29
CA ARG A 290 8.18 1.25 -20.16
C ARG A 290 9.09 1.95 -21.16
N LYS A 291 8.71 2.01 -22.46
CA LYS A 291 9.49 2.75 -23.48
C LYS A 291 9.62 4.23 -23.12
N LYS A 292 8.54 4.87 -22.65
CA LYS A 292 8.56 6.29 -22.27
C LYS A 292 9.43 6.50 -21.02
N PHE A 293 9.32 5.64 -20.02
CA PHE A 293 10.14 5.67 -18.81
C PHE A 293 11.64 5.56 -19.14
N ILE A 294 12.03 4.56 -19.93
CA ILE A 294 13.41 4.38 -20.39
C ILE A 294 13.89 5.59 -21.19
N SER A 295 13.04 6.14 -22.07
CA SER A 295 13.38 7.31 -22.87
C SER A 295 13.62 8.58 -22.03
N ILE A 296 12.94 8.75 -20.92
CA ILE A 296 13.09 9.93 -20.05
C ILE A 296 14.36 9.82 -19.19
N TYR A 297 14.60 8.65 -18.58
CA TYR A 297 15.64 8.53 -17.56
C TYR A 297 16.94 7.87 -18.01
N PHE A 298 16.92 7.04 -19.06
CA PHE A 298 18.08 6.26 -19.49
C PHE A 298 18.60 6.61 -20.89
N LYS A 299 17.78 7.16 -21.80
CA LYS A 299 18.24 7.54 -23.14
C LYS A 299 19.31 8.64 -23.18
N PRO A 300 19.30 9.64 -22.27
CA PRO A 300 20.38 10.63 -22.24
C PRO A 300 21.76 10.03 -21.95
N CYS A 301 21.82 8.90 -21.23
CA CYS A 301 23.07 8.21 -20.93
C CYS A 301 23.60 7.37 -22.10
N ILE A 302 22.71 6.87 -22.97
CA ILE A 302 23.09 6.01 -24.09
C ILE A 302 23.59 6.86 -25.28
N LEU A 303 23.05 8.07 -25.47
CA LEU A 303 23.44 8.97 -26.57
C LEU A 303 24.74 9.76 -26.32
N LYS A 304 25.29 9.75 -25.10
CA LYS A 304 26.59 10.34 -24.80
C LYS A 304 27.78 9.43 -25.08
N ASN A 305 27.52 8.15 -25.39
CA ASN A 305 28.56 7.15 -25.66
C ASN A 305 28.61 6.71 -27.14
N TYR A 306 28.00 7.43 -28.03
CA TYR A 306 28.12 7.38 -29.50
C TYR A 306 28.27 8.83 -30.01
#